data_e167373406335a4dc2f8a1c2a30e4c91
#
_entry.id   e167373406335a4dc2f8a1c2a30e4c91
#
_cell.length_a   1.000
_cell.length_b   1.000
_cell.length_c   1.000
_cell.angle_alpha   90.00
_cell.angle_beta   90.00
_cell.angle_gamma   90.00
#
_symmetry.space_group_name_H-M   'P 1'
#
loop_
_entity.id
_entity.type
_entity.pdbx_description
1 polymer ?
#
loop_
_entity_poly.entity_id
_entity_poly.type
_entity_poly.pdbx_seq_one_letter_code
_entity_poly.pdbx_strand_id
1 'polypeptide(L)'
;FESLPSIIWRKSTNAPNKFMGSGMYPVGSHVTLEHEHILILRKGPRRIFDSPESKSNRNSSAFFWEERNKWFSDTWFDVHGKLQNIDVPRERSAAYPFELAFRLINMFSVKNDLVLDPFLGTGTTTKAAVCSERNSIGFERDDTLSELIDKEIRESRDFYNNYVEERLDRHLEFIKTRIESGKE
;
A
#
# COMPACT_ATOMS: atom_id res chain seq x y z
N PHE A 1 -12.73 -15.26 -11.95
CA PHE A 1 -11.88 -14.76 -10.87
C PHE A 1 -11.89 -15.72 -9.70
N GLU A 2 -10.73 -15.92 -9.10
CA GLU A 2 -10.58 -16.64 -7.82
C GLU A 2 -10.41 -15.62 -6.72
N SER A 3 -11.21 -15.73 -5.65
CA SER A 3 -11.05 -14.90 -4.46
C SER A 3 -9.94 -15.48 -3.58
N LEU A 4 -8.96 -14.65 -3.26
CA LEU A 4 -7.93 -14.95 -2.27
C LEU A 4 -8.36 -14.36 -0.92
N PRO A 5 -7.71 -14.75 0.20
CA PRO A 5 -8.01 -14.16 1.49
C PRO A 5 -7.92 -12.63 1.43
N SER A 6 -8.94 -11.96 1.94
CA SER A 6 -8.98 -10.49 2.01
C SER A 6 -8.13 -9.97 3.18
N ILE A 7 -7.77 -8.71 3.10
CA ILE A 7 -7.07 -8.02 4.19
C ILE A 7 -8.02 -7.00 4.80
N ILE A 8 -8.06 -6.92 6.12
CA ILE A 8 -8.75 -5.88 6.88
C ILE A 8 -7.73 -4.78 7.19
N TRP A 9 -7.90 -3.63 6.56
CA TRP A 9 -7.07 -2.48 6.86
C TRP A 9 -7.78 -1.56 7.84
N ARG A 10 -7.25 -1.47 9.08
CA ARG A 10 -7.74 -0.51 10.05
C ARG A 10 -7.19 0.88 9.73
N LYS A 11 -8.07 1.72 9.21
CA LYS A 11 -7.76 3.11 8.86
C LYS A 11 -7.74 3.96 10.13
N SER A 12 -6.66 3.89 10.90
CA SER A 12 -6.48 4.77 12.04
C SER A 12 -6.26 6.21 11.56
N THR A 13 -7.09 7.12 12.01
CA THR A 13 -6.94 8.57 11.83
C THR A 13 -6.76 9.20 13.21
N ASN A 14 -6.15 10.38 13.26
CA ASN A 14 -6.03 11.13 14.52
C ASN A 14 -7.37 11.70 15.02
N ALA A 15 -8.46 11.52 14.26
CA ALA A 15 -9.76 11.92 14.70
C ALA A 15 -10.39 10.81 15.55
N PRO A 16 -10.89 11.11 16.75
CA PRO A 16 -11.62 10.15 17.54
C PRO A 16 -12.86 9.67 16.76
N ASN A 17 -13.24 8.42 16.98
CA ASN A 17 -14.42 7.86 16.38
C ASN A 17 -15.63 8.73 16.62
N LYS A 18 -16.37 9.03 15.57
CA LYS A 18 -17.63 9.75 15.71
C LYS A 18 -18.70 8.76 16.14
N PHE A 19 -19.37 9.05 17.23
CA PHE A 19 -20.55 8.29 17.61
C PHE A 19 -21.65 8.46 16.56
N MET A 20 -22.23 7.34 16.19
CA MET A 20 -23.43 7.30 15.37
C MET A 20 -24.59 6.88 16.28
N GLY A 21 -25.72 7.61 16.20
CA GLY A 21 -26.89 7.34 17.01
C GLY A 21 -26.92 8.10 18.35
N SER A 22 -27.50 7.51 19.39
CA SER A 22 -27.77 8.16 20.67
C SER A 22 -26.60 8.22 21.66
N GLY A 23 -25.37 7.91 21.23
CA GLY A 23 -24.18 7.97 22.07
C GLY A 23 -24.21 6.97 23.23
N MET A 24 -24.20 7.47 24.49
CA MET A 24 -24.17 6.62 25.69
C MET A 24 -25.52 5.98 26.06
N TYR A 25 -26.59 6.35 25.40
CA TYR A 25 -27.94 5.85 25.74
C TYR A 25 -28.24 4.57 24.94
N PRO A 26 -28.47 3.43 25.63
CA PRO A 26 -29.00 2.25 24.96
C PRO A 26 -30.47 2.56 24.57
N VAL A 27 -30.98 2.04 23.51
CA VAL A 27 -30.60 1.10 22.46
C VAL A 27 -30.33 1.77 21.09
N GLY A 28 -29.85 2.98 21.02
CA GLY A 28 -29.75 3.74 19.78
C GLY A 28 -28.30 3.91 19.27
N SER A 29 -27.33 3.26 19.88
CA SER A 29 -25.93 3.40 19.51
C SER A 29 -25.48 2.36 18.49
N HIS A 30 -24.65 2.77 17.56
CA HIS A 30 -24.04 1.89 16.55
C HIS A 30 -22.52 1.91 16.68
N VAL A 31 -21.89 0.80 16.30
CA VAL A 31 -20.43 0.75 16.15
C VAL A 31 -19.98 1.59 14.97
N THR A 32 -18.84 2.26 15.10
CA THR A 32 -18.21 3.00 13.99
C THR A 32 -17.35 2.07 13.16
N LEU A 33 -17.46 2.15 11.84
CA LEU A 33 -16.59 1.40 10.94
C LEU A 33 -15.21 2.07 10.91
N GLU A 34 -14.20 1.38 11.42
CA GLU A 34 -12.82 1.85 11.49
C GLU A 34 -11.90 1.17 10.49
N HIS A 35 -12.45 0.31 9.65
CA HIS A 35 -11.67 -0.50 8.73
C HIS A 35 -12.22 -0.47 7.32
N GLU A 36 -11.36 -0.82 6.38
CA GLU A 36 -11.69 -1.07 4.98
C GLU A 36 -11.27 -2.51 4.63
N HIS A 37 -12.03 -3.17 3.75
CA HIS A 37 -11.68 -4.48 3.22
C HIS A 37 -10.90 -4.33 1.92
N ILE A 38 -9.73 -4.95 1.86
CA ILE A 38 -8.96 -5.06 0.62
C ILE A 38 -9.27 -6.43 0.03
N LEU A 39 -10.06 -6.44 -1.04
CA LEU A 39 -10.42 -7.66 -1.74
C LEU A 39 -9.34 -8.01 -2.76
N ILE A 40 -8.85 -9.26 -2.70
CA ILE A 40 -7.82 -9.76 -3.59
C ILE A 40 -8.43 -10.78 -4.53
N LEU A 41 -8.45 -10.46 -5.80
CA LEU A 41 -9.04 -11.31 -6.84
C LEU A 41 -7.99 -11.66 -7.89
N ARG A 42 -7.80 -12.95 -8.15
CA ARG A 42 -6.91 -13.43 -9.20
C ARG A 42 -7.68 -13.82 -10.45
N LYS A 43 -7.24 -13.32 -11.60
CA LYS A 43 -7.73 -13.77 -12.91
C LYS A 43 -6.80 -14.84 -13.45
N GLY A 44 -7.36 -16.02 -13.71
CA GLY A 44 -6.61 -17.15 -14.29
C GLY A 44 -5.75 -17.92 -13.29
N PRO A 45 -4.88 -18.82 -13.79
CA PRO A 45 -4.04 -19.70 -12.97
C PRO A 45 -2.93 -18.93 -12.25
N ARG A 46 -2.24 -19.59 -11.34
CA ARG A 46 -1.01 -19.07 -10.73
C ARG A 46 0.04 -18.83 -11.80
N ARG A 47 0.73 -17.68 -11.70
CA ARG A 47 1.88 -17.39 -12.54
C ARG A 47 3.01 -18.40 -12.27
N ILE A 48 3.58 -18.93 -13.35
CA ILE A 48 4.70 -19.88 -13.30
C ILE A 48 5.98 -19.13 -13.66
N PHE A 49 7.07 -19.45 -12.97
CA PHE A 49 8.42 -18.91 -13.17
C PHE A 49 9.35 -20.08 -13.44
N ASP A 50 9.43 -20.53 -14.68
CA ASP A 50 10.17 -21.73 -15.10
C ASP A 50 11.47 -21.43 -15.84
N SER A 51 11.55 -20.28 -16.56
CA SER A 51 12.78 -19.86 -17.22
C SER A 51 13.79 -19.25 -16.24
N PRO A 52 15.11 -19.30 -16.53
CA PRO A 52 16.13 -18.66 -15.72
C PRO A 52 15.87 -17.17 -15.49
N GLU A 53 15.44 -16.45 -16.53
CA GLU A 53 15.15 -15.01 -16.49
C GLU A 53 13.96 -14.71 -15.58
N SER A 54 12.89 -15.49 -15.69
CA SER A 54 11.70 -15.31 -14.86
C SER A 54 11.99 -15.62 -13.39
N LYS A 55 12.79 -16.64 -13.09
CA LYS A 55 13.28 -16.96 -11.75
C LYS A 55 14.16 -15.84 -11.19
N SER A 56 15.09 -15.32 -11.99
CA SER A 56 15.96 -14.21 -11.61
C SER A 56 15.15 -12.95 -11.31
N ASN A 57 14.19 -12.59 -12.16
CA ASN A 57 13.31 -11.46 -11.94
C ASN A 57 12.47 -11.63 -10.65
N ARG A 58 11.93 -12.84 -10.40
CA ARG A 58 11.23 -13.12 -9.17
C ARG A 58 12.11 -12.97 -7.93
N ASN A 59 13.35 -13.45 -7.99
CA ASN A 59 14.31 -13.34 -6.90
C ASN A 59 14.67 -11.87 -6.61
N SER A 60 14.91 -11.07 -7.66
CA SER A 60 15.19 -9.64 -7.52
C SER A 60 14.00 -8.81 -7.08
N SER A 61 12.78 -9.38 -7.13
CA SER A 61 11.54 -8.79 -6.66
C SER A 61 11.20 -9.19 -5.22
N ALA A 62 12.07 -9.92 -4.55
CA ALA A 62 11.85 -10.35 -3.18
C ALA A 62 11.79 -9.16 -2.21
N PHE A 63 11.04 -9.30 -1.17
CA PHE A 63 10.98 -8.38 -0.03
C PHE A 63 11.60 -9.04 1.20
N PHE A 64 11.90 -8.26 2.23
CA PHE A 64 12.60 -8.72 3.40
C PHE A 64 11.74 -9.64 4.28
N TRP A 65 12.39 -10.47 5.09
CA TRP A 65 11.71 -11.43 5.96
C TRP A 65 10.74 -10.77 6.96
N GLU A 66 11.16 -9.67 7.58
CA GLU A 66 10.33 -8.91 8.52
C GLU A 66 9.14 -8.24 7.82
N GLU A 67 9.30 -7.83 6.58
CA GLU A 67 8.21 -7.30 5.76
C GLU A 67 7.18 -8.38 5.45
N ARG A 68 7.63 -9.57 5.04
CA ARG A 68 6.75 -10.72 4.84
C ARG A 68 5.87 -10.98 6.06
N ASN A 69 6.46 -10.98 7.24
CA ASN A 69 5.73 -11.28 8.48
C ASN A 69 4.65 -10.24 8.82
N LYS A 70 4.85 -8.99 8.37
CA LYS A 70 3.87 -7.90 8.53
C LYS A 70 2.84 -7.87 7.41
N TRP A 71 3.31 -7.95 6.15
CA TRP A 71 2.47 -7.71 4.99
C TRP A 71 1.47 -8.84 4.71
N PHE A 72 1.83 -10.07 5.05
CA PHE A 72 0.95 -11.24 4.85
C PHE A 72 0.03 -11.53 6.05
N SER A 73 -0.08 -10.61 6.99
CA SER A 73 -1.19 -10.61 7.94
C SER A 73 -2.50 -10.26 7.22
N ASP A 74 -3.58 -10.90 7.59
CA ASP A 74 -4.92 -10.58 7.12
C ASP A 74 -5.51 -9.31 7.78
N THR A 75 -4.76 -8.71 8.72
CA THR A 75 -5.14 -7.49 9.42
C THR A 75 -3.97 -6.51 9.46
N TRP A 76 -4.19 -5.29 8.96
CA TRP A 76 -3.19 -4.22 8.96
C TRP A 76 -3.59 -3.08 9.89
N PHE A 77 -2.86 -2.96 11.00
CA PHE A 77 -3.01 -1.89 11.99
C PHE A 77 -1.93 -0.82 11.91
N ASP A 78 -0.81 -1.14 11.25
CA ASP A 78 0.39 -0.32 11.18
C ASP A 78 0.44 0.61 9.95
N VAL A 79 -0.52 0.48 9.03
CA VAL A 79 -0.68 1.38 7.89
C VAL A 79 -1.66 2.48 8.25
N HIS A 80 -1.12 3.64 8.68
CA HIS A 80 -1.95 4.77 9.07
C HIS A 80 -2.60 5.45 7.85
N GLY A 81 -3.86 5.85 8.00
CA GLY A 81 -4.56 6.62 6.98
C GLY A 81 -3.86 7.96 6.69
N LYS A 82 -3.94 8.42 5.45
CA LYS A 82 -3.41 9.73 5.08
C LYS A 82 -4.32 10.82 5.65
N LEU A 83 -3.75 11.75 6.41
CA LEU A 83 -4.46 12.99 6.77
C LEU A 83 -4.72 13.76 5.48
N GLN A 84 -5.96 14.21 5.28
CA GLN A 84 -6.29 15.11 4.18
C GLN A 84 -5.59 16.44 4.42
N ASN A 85 -4.73 16.84 3.50
CA ASN A 85 -4.21 18.22 3.47
C ASN A 85 -5.38 19.17 3.24
N ILE A 86 -5.33 20.31 3.92
CA ILE A 86 -6.37 21.37 3.86
C ILE A 86 -6.57 21.90 2.43
N ASP A 87 -5.57 21.73 1.57
CA ASP A 87 -5.53 22.22 0.19
C ASP A 87 -6.25 21.31 -0.83
N VAL A 88 -6.75 20.15 -0.43
CA VAL A 88 -7.50 19.24 -1.31
C VAL A 88 -8.98 19.30 -0.91
N PRO A 89 -9.91 19.55 -1.87
CA PRO A 89 -11.33 19.62 -1.56
C PRO A 89 -11.81 18.40 -0.78
N ARG A 90 -12.60 18.61 0.28
CA ARG A 90 -13.14 17.58 1.20
C ARG A 90 -13.90 16.45 0.51
N GLU A 91 -14.33 16.64 -0.72
CA GLU A 91 -15.08 15.66 -1.51
C GLU A 91 -14.26 14.45 -1.95
N ARG A 92 -12.93 14.46 -1.76
CA ARG A 92 -12.01 13.37 -2.16
C ARG A 92 -11.51 12.59 -0.96
N SER A 93 -12.43 11.96 -0.23
CA SER A 93 -12.15 11.25 1.02
C SER A 93 -11.48 9.87 0.84
N ALA A 94 -11.28 9.40 -0.39
CA ALA A 94 -10.82 8.02 -0.67
C ALA A 94 -9.31 7.88 -0.84
N ALA A 95 -8.50 8.86 -0.43
CA ALA A 95 -7.04 8.77 -0.51
C ALA A 95 -6.49 7.73 0.47
N TYR A 96 -5.65 6.84 -0.04
CA TYR A 96 -4.90 5.86 0.75
C TYR A 96 -3.41 6.24 0.81
N PRO A 97 -2.68 5.78 1.85
CA PRO A 97 -1.28 6.08 2.01
C PRO A 97 -0.42 5.31 1.01
N PHE A 98 0.76 5.87 0.70
CA PHE A 98 1.78 5.25 -0.16
C PHE A 98 2.11 3.81 0.27
N GLU A 99 2.29 3.59 1.56
CA GLU A 99 2.63 2.29 2.14
C GLU A 99 1.62 1.19 1.78
N LEU A 100 0.32 1.50 1.70
CA LEU A 100 -0.72 0.53 1.32
C LEU A 100 -0.51 0.05 -0.11
N ALA A 101 -0.36 0.98 -1.06
CA ALA A 101 -0.11 0.64 -2.47
C ALA A 101 1.23 -0.08 -2.64
N PHE A 102 2.28 0.38 -1.95
CA PHE A 102 3.60 -0.22 -2.00
C PHE A 102 3.60 -1.69 -1.59
N ARG A 103 2.95 -2.02 -0.46
CA ARG A 103 2.81 -3.40 0.00
C ARG A 103 2.09 -4.27 -1.02
N LEU A 104 0.91 -3.84 -1.47
CA LEU A 104 0.10 -4.63 -2.42
C LEU A 104 0.85 -4.87 -3.74
N ILE A 105 1.52 -3.87 -4.27
CA ILE A 105 2.29 -3.99 -5.50
C ILE A 105 3.42 -5.01 -5.33
N ASN A 106 4.18 -4.92 -4.24
CA ASN A 106 5.27 -5.87 -3.99
C ASN A 106 4.79 -7.29 -3.68
N MET A 107 3.65 -7.45 -3.02
CA MET A 107 3.07 -8.77 -2.69
C MET A 107 2.54 -9.50 -3.93
N PHE A 108 2.01 -8.78 -4.92
CA PHE A 108 1.24 -9.37 -6.02
C PHE A 108 1.83 -9.16 -7.42
N SER A 109 3.02 -8.54 -7.52
CA SER A 109 3.71 -8.34 -8.80
C SER A 109 5.22 -8.55 -8.67
N VAL A 110 5.90 -8.66 -9.81
CA VAL A 110 7.36 -8.66 -9.89
C VAL A 110 7.85 -7.41 -10.63
N LYS A 111 9.14 -7.10 -10.55
CA LYS A 111 9.77 -5.99 -11.29
C LYS A 111 9.40 -6.04 -12.78
N ASN A 112 9.20 -4.88 -13.38
CA ASN A 112 8.77 -4.67 -14.76
C ASN A 112 7.31 -5.08 -15.06
N ASP A 113 6.54 -5.62 -14.12
CA ASP A 113 5.11 -5.83 -14.31
C ASP A 113 4.40 -4.47 -14.48
N LEU A 114 3.25 -4.52 -15.13
CA LEU A 114 2.40 -3.35 -15.34
C LEU A 114 1.31 -3.28 -14.26
N VAL A 115 1.28 -2.18 -13.55
CA VAL A 115 0.25 -1.84 -12.57
C VAL A 115 -0.76 -0.89 -13.22
N LEU A 116 -2.03 -1.24 -13.13
CA LEU A 116 -3.12 -0.42 -13.66
C LEU A 116 -3.95 0.15 -12.50
N ASP A 117 -4.13 1.47 -12.49
CA ASP A 117 -5.05 2.16 -11.59
C ASP A 117 -6.12 2.91 -12.40
N PRO A 118 -7.36 2.41 -12.46
CA PRO A 118 -8.44 3.07 -13.20
C PRO A 118 -9.02 4.31 -12.49
N PHE A 119 -8.58 4.61 -11.26
CA PHE A 119 -9.03 5.73 -10.44
C PHE A 119 -7.82 6.43 -9.77
N LEU A 120 -6.89 6.92 -10.61
CA LEU A 120 -5.55 7.33 -10.22
C LEU A 120 -5.51 8.39 -9.09
N GLY A 121 -6.48 9.29 -9.04
CA GLY A 121 -6.50 10.38 -8.07
C GLY A 121 -5.23 11.22 -8.13
N THR A 122 -4.50 11.30 -7.03
CA THR A 122 -3.24 12.05 -6.92
C THR A 122 -2.00 11.25 -7.32
N GLY A 123 -2.15 10.06 -7.93
CA GLY A 123 -1.01 9.27 -8.43
C GLY A 123 -0.29 8.39 -7.41
N THR A 124 -0.89 8.10 -6.26
CA THR A 124 -0.27 7.28 -5.18
C THR A 124 0.14 5.89 -5.68
N THR A 125 -0.71 5.23 -6.49
CA THR A 125 -0.38 3.92 -7.09
C THR A 125 0.82 4.02 -8.02
N THR A 126 0.87 5.04 -8.88
CA THR A 126 1.99 5.23 -9.81
C THR A 126 3.30 5.48 -9.06
N LYS A 127 3.28 6.31 -8.01
CA LYS A 127 4.45 6.50 -7.14
C LYS A 127 4.94 5.20 -6.56
N ALA A 128 4.04 4.40 -6.01
CA ALA A 128 4.39 3.11 -5.41
C ALA A 128 4.90 2.11 -6.45
N ALA A 129 4.34 2.09 -7.66
CA ALA A 129 4.81 1.25 -8.75
C ALA A 129 6.24 1.62 -9.19
N VAL A 130 6.52 2.91 -9.40
CA VAL A 130 7.85 3.40 -9.77
C VAL A 130 8.88 3.09 -8.69
N CYS A 131 8.55 3.35 -7.41
CA CYS A 131 9.42 3.02 -6.27
C CYS A 131 9.72 1.52 -6.16
N SER A 132 8.83 0.69 -6.67
CA SER A 132 8.95 -0.77 -6.70
C SER A 132 9.54 -1.30 -8.01
N GLU A 133 10.01 -0.45 -8.93
CA GLU A 133 10.51 -0.83 -10.26
C GLU A 133 9.44 -1.55 -11.12
N ARG A 134 8.17 -1.11 -11.01
CA ARG A 134 7.06 -1.56 -11.85
C ARG A 134 6.65 -0.44 -12.81
N ASN A 135 6.11 -0.83 -13.96
CA ASN A 135 5.46 0.09 -14.88
C ASN A 135 4.06 0.45 -14.36
N SER A 136 3.55 1.62 -14.72
CA SER A 136 2.21 2.04 -14.30
C SER A 136 1.44 2.70 -15.42
N ILE A 137 0.14 2.40 -15.47
CA ILE A 137 -0.86 3.13 -16.24
C ILE A 137 -1.96 3.54 -15.28
N GLY A 138 -2.31 4.83 -15.28
CA GLY A 138 -3.39 5.35 -14.45
C GLY A 138 -4.38 6.14 -15.30
N PHE A 139 -5.65 6.09 -14.90
CA PHE A 139 -6.72 6.89 -15.48
C PHE A 139 -7.31 7.79 -14.40
N GLU A 140 -7.42 9.07 -14.72
CA GLU A 140 -8.11 10.06 -13.89
C GLU A 140 -9.06 10.87 -14.77
N ARG A 141 -10.28 11.06 -14.29
CA ARG A 141 -11.32 11.79 -15.03
C ARG A 141 -11.22 13.29 -14.82
N ASP A 142 -10.65 13.70 -13.70
CA ASP A 142 -10.55 15.12 -13.34
C ASP A 142 -9.24 15.70 -13.86
N ASP A 143 -9.33 16.39 -15.00
CA ASP A 143 -8.18 17.01 -15.65
C ASP A 143 -7.46 18.05 -14.78
N THR A 144 -8.12 18.59 -13.75
CA THR A 144 -7.48 19.54 -12.81
C THR A 144 -6.39 18.91 -11.96
N LEU A 145 -6.33 17.58 -11.91
CA LEU A 145 -5.28 16.83 -11.21
C LEU A 145 -4.04 16.56 -12.07
N SER A 146 -4.08 16.80 -13.37
CA SER A 146 -2.99 16.42 -14.27
C SER A 146 -1.65 17.05 -13.87
N GLU A 147 -1.63 18.37 -13.62
CA GLU A 147 -0.42 19.07 -13.19
C GLU A 147 0.09 18.58 -11.82
N LEU A 148 -0.82 18.30 -10.90
CA LEU A 148 -0.47 17.75 -9.58
C LEU A 148 0.14 16.35 -9.71
N ILE A 149 -0.46 15.48 -10.51
CA ILE A 149 0.04 14.13 -10.76
C ILE A 149 1.44 14.18 -11.37
N ASP A 150 1.62 14.99 -12.41
CA ASP A 150 2.90 15.16 -13.07
C ASP A 150 3.98 15.72 -12.14
N LYS A 151 3.64 16.69 -11.32
CA LYS A 151 4.52 17.24 -10.29
C LYS A 151 4.92 16.18 -9.28
N GLU A 152 3.95 15.50 -8.71
CA GLU A 152 4.15 14.44 -7.72
C GLU A 152 5.03 13.29 -8.24
N ILE A 153 4.91 12.94 -9.52
CA ILE A 153 5.74 11.89 -10.13
C ILE A 153 7.16 12.40 -10.40
N ARG A 154 7.32 13.64 -10.90
CA ARG A 154 8.64 14.20 -11.19
C ARG A 154 9.47 14.49 -9.95
N GLU A 155 8.84 15.02 -8.90
CA GLU A 155 9.50 15.40 -7.65
C GLU A 155 9.71 14.22 -6.69
N SER A 156 9.20 13.05 -7.04
CA SER A 156 9.21 11.89 -6.15
C SER A 156 10.52 11.10 -6.11
N ARG A 157 11.52 11.46 -6.93
CA ARG A 157 12.79 10.74 -6.99
C ARG A 157 13.51 10.71 -5.63
N ASP A 158 13.60 11.87 -4.97
CA ASP A 158 14.24 11.97 -3.66
C ASP A 158 13.43 11.22 -2.59
N PHE A 159 12.10 11.30 -2.68
CA PHE A 159 11.22 10.50 -1.84
C PHE A 159 11.48 9.00 -2.00
N TYR A 160 11.66 8.50 -3.23
CA TYR A 160 11.91 7.07 -3.46
C TYR A 160 13.25 6.64 -2.91
N ASN A 161 14.29 7.42 -3.13
CA ASN A 161 15.61 7.12 -2.61
C ASN A 161 15.61 7.07 -1.08
N ASN A 162 15.05 8.09 -0.43
CA ASN A 162 14.94 8.13 1.02
C ASN A 162 14.11 6.95 1.57
N TYR A 163 13.00 6.63 0.91
CA TYR A 163 12.15 5.50 1.33
C TYR A 163 12.90 4.15 1.24
N VAL A 164 13.66 3.95 0.16
CA VAL A 164 14.46 2.72 -0.01
C VAL A 164 15.59 2.66 1.00
N GLU A 165 16.28 3.77 1.28
CA GLU A 165 17.32 3.85 2.31
C GLU A 165 16.76 3.53 3.69
N GLU A 166 15.67 4.17 4.09
CA GLU A 166 15.01 3.87 5.37
C GLU A 166 14.54 2.40 5.48
N ARG A 167 14.11 1.82 4.37
CA ARG A 167 13.73 0.40 4.31
C ARG A 167 14.94 -0.51 4.52
N LEU A 168 16.09 -0.18 3.92
CA LEU A 168 17.34 -0.91 4.12
C LEU A 168 17.85 -0.77 5.55
N ASP A 169 17.80 0.42 6.13
CA ASP A 169 18.21 0.66 7.52
C ASP A 169 17.36 -0.17 8.51
N ARG A 170 16.05 -0.21 8.31
CA ARG A 170 15.16 -1.07 9.11
C ARG A 170 15.51 -2.55 8.99
N HIS A 171 15.90 -3.00 7.79
CA HIS A 171 16.33 -4.37 7.58
C HIS A 171 17.65 -4.68 8.30
N LEU A 172 18.62 -3.79 8.21
CA LEU A 172 19.91 -3.93 8.91
C LEU A 172 19.73 -3.98 10.43
N GLU A 173 18.85 -3.15 10.97
CA GLU A 173 18.52 -3.16 12.40
C GLU A 173 17.84 -4.47 12.82
N PHE A 174 16.92 -4.97 11.98
CA PHE A 174 16.29 -6.27 12.20
C PHE A 174 17.34 -7.40 12.23
N ILE A 175 18.30 -7.42 11.30
CA ILE A 175 19.36 -8.43 11.27
C ILE A 175 20.23 -8.34 12.53
N LYS A 176 20.64 -7.15 12.97
CA LYS A 176 21.42 -6.96 14.21
C LYS A 176 20.68 -7.56 15.41
N THR A 177 19.42 -7.19 15.58
CA THR A 177 18.58 -7.69 16.68
C THR A 177 18.47 -9.22 16.67
N ARG A 178 18.39 -9.85 15.50
CA ARG A 178 18.36 -11.32 15.38
C ARG A 178 19.68 -11.95 15.82
N ILE A 179 20.79 -11.42 15.34
CA ILE A 179 22.14 -11.90 15.69
C ILE A 179 22.34 -11.80 17.21
N GLU A 180 22.03 -10.66 17.80
CA GLU A 180 22.15 -10.43 19.24
C GLU A 180 21.26 -11.37 20.09
N SER A 181 20.09 -11.74 19.54
CA SER A 181 19.17 -12.67 20.19
C SER A 181 19.50 -14.15 19.97
N GLY A 182 20.60 -14.46 19.26
CA GLY A 182 21.01 -15.83 18.94
C GLY A 182 20.05 -16.58 18.01
N LYS A 183 19.26 -15.86 17.23
CA LYS A 183 18.34 -16.43 16.23
C LYS A 183 18.98 -16.31 14.86
N GLU A 184 19.30 -17.46 14.26
CA GLU A 184 19.70 -17.54 12.85
C GLU A 184 18.57 -17.22 11.87
#